data_951e9c6b63b924703a0147a85269ad67
#
_entry.id   951e9c6b63b924703a0147a85269ad67
#
_cell.length_a   1.000
_cell.length_b   1.000
_cell.length_c   1.000
_cell.angle_alpha   90.00
_cell.angle_beta   90.00
_cell.angle_gamma   90.00
#
_symmetry.space_group_name_H-M   'P 1'
#
loop_
_entity.id
_entity.type
_entity.pdbx_description
1 polymer ?
#
loop_
_entity_poly.entity_id
_entity_poly.type
_entity_poly.pdbx_seq_one_letter_code
_entity_poly.pdbx_strand_id
1 'polypeptide(L)' 'MTSLAVEKIAELNHVLDAIGRVAVAVSGGVDSLTLACAAHLRLGDDAVMFHAVSPAVPPEASERTRRHAARFGWKLEVI' A
#
# COMPACT_ATOMS: atom_id res chain seq x y z
N MET A 1 -10.32 -16.16 -1.64
CA MET A 1 -8.96 -16.06 -1.10
C MET A 1 -8.54 -17.41 -0.54
N THR A 2 -7.30 -17.85 -0.79
CA THR A 2 -6.81 -19.13 -0.27
C THR A 2 -6.46 -19.04 1.20
N SER A 3 -6.42 -20.18 1.91
CA SER A 3 -6.00 -20.22 3.33
C SER A 3 -4.61 -19.62 3.53
N LEU A 4 -3.68 -19.88 2.61
CA LEU A 4 -2.33 -19.32 2.66
C LEU A 4 -2.33 -17.79 2.59
N ALA A 5 -3.17 -17.22 1.71
CA ALA A 5 -3.30 -15.77 1.60
C ALA A 5 -3.88 -15.16 2.89
N VAL A 6 -4.85 -15.80 3.49
CA VAL A 6 -5.44 -15.35 4.77
C VAL A 6 -4.40 -15.39 5.89
N GLU A 7 -3.61 -16.45 5.98
CA GLU A 7 -2.53 -16.57 6.97
C GLU A 7 -1.48 -15.49 6.80
N LYS A 8 -1.07 -15.19 5.56
CA LYS A 8 -0.09 -14.15 5.28
C LYS A 8 -0.61 -12.76 5.64
N ILE A 9 -1.89 -12.49 5.40
CA ILE A 9 -2.51 -11.23 5.80
C ILE A 9 -2.53 -11.10 7.33
N ALA A 10 -2.84 -12.16 8.03
CA ALA A 10 -2.84 -12.17 9.49
C ALA A 10 -1.43 -11.90 10.06
N GLU A 11 -0.39 -12.52 9.48
CA GLU A 11 1.00 -12.27 9.85
C GLU A 11 1.39 -10.82 9.58
N LEU A 12 1.01 -10.28 8.43
CA LEU A 12 1.27 -8.89 8.08
C LEU A 12 0.60 -7.94 9.07
N ASN A 13 -0.64 -8.17 9.42
CA ASN A 13 -1.36 -7.35 10.39
C ASN A 13 -0.67 -7.36 11.76
N HIS A 14 -0.17 -8.52 12.17
CA HIS A 14 0.58 -8.64 13.42
C HIS A 14 1.87 -7.81 13.40
N VAL A 15 2.60 -7.84 12.29
CA VAL A 15 3.81 -7.04 12.11
C VAL A 15 3.47 -5.55 12.08
N LEU A 16 2.42 -5.14 11.37
CA LEU A 16 1.98 -3.76 11.30
C LEU A 16 1.57 -3.23 12.69
N ASP A 17 0.87 -4.02 13.46
CA ASP A 17 0.47 -3.65 14.83
C ASP A 17 1.69 -3.42 15.73
N ALA A 18 2.72 -4.25 15.58
CA ALA A 18 3.95 -4.12 16.35
C ALA A 18 4.75 -2.87 15.97
N ILE A 19 4.73 -2.48 14.69
CA ILE A 19 5.44 -1.31 14.18
C ILE A 19 4.70 -0.02 14.54
N GLY A 20 3.36 -0.02 14.41
CA GLY A 20 2.50 1.13 14.71
C GLY A 20 2.49 2.21 13.66
N ARG A 21 3.60 2.45 12.97
CA ARG A 21 3.73 3.39 11.84
C ARG A 21 4.55 2.72 10.75
N VAL A 22 4.17 2.98 9.48
CA VAL A 22 4.87 2.36 8.36
C VAL A 22 4.87 3.27 7.14
N ALA A 23 5.98 3.24 6.41
CA ALA A 23 6.08 3.84 5.08
C ALA A 23 6.05 2.70 4.06
N VAL A 24 5.13 2.77 3.12
CA VAL A 24 4.96 1.75 2.09
C VAL A 24 5.34 2.31 0.74
N ALA A 25 6.32 1.71 0.10
CA ALA A 25 6.68 2.06 -1.28
C ALA A 25 5.70 1.38 -2.22
N VAL A 26 4.98 2.17 -3.02
CA VAL A 26 3.96 1.68 -3.93
C VAL A 26 4.43 1.83 -5.36
N SER A 27 4.60 0.71 -6.06
CA SER A 27 5.01 0.70 -7.47
C SER A 27 3.87 0.86 -8.46
N GLY A 28 2.63 0.69 -8.00
CA GLY A 28 1.44 0.63 -8.86
C GLY A 28 1.09 -0.78 -9.31
N GLY A 29 1.91 -1.77 -8.99
CA GLY A 29 1.60 -3.18 -9.24
C GLY A 29 0.60 -3.71 -8.22
N VAL A 30 -0.01 -4.85 -8.55
CA VAL A 30 -1.06 -5.45 -7.71
C VAL A 30 -0.57 -5.76 -6.30
N ASP A 31 0.63 -6.30 -6.17
CA ASP A 31 1.17 -6.70 -4.87
C ASP A 31 1.40 -5.50 -3.96
N SER A 32 1.99 -4.42 -4.49
CA SER A 32 2.25 -3.22 -3.70
C SER A 32 0.96 -2.49 -3.34
N LEU A 33 -0.03 -2.47 -4.22
CA LEU A 33 -1.34 -1.89 -3.92
C LEU A 33 -2.08 -2.70 -2.85
N THR A 34 -1.97 -4.01 -2.88
CA THR A 34 -2.56 -4.89 -1.87
C THR A 34 -1.91 -4.64 -0.49
N LEU A 35 -0.59 -4.52 -0.46
CA LEU A 35 0.14 -4.20 0.76
C LEU A 35 -0.27 -2.83 1.31
N ALA A 36 -0.38 -1.83 0.45
CA ALA A 36 -0.81 -0.50 0.85
C ALA A 36 -2.23 -0.51 1.41
N CYS A 37 -3.15 -1.23 0.77
CA CYS A 37 -4.51 -1.39 1.28
C CYS A 37 -4.52 -2.04 2.67
N ALA A 38 -3.77 -3.11 2.85
CA ALA A 38 -3.68 -3.80 4.13
C ALA A 38 -3.12 -2.89 5.23
N ALA A 39 -2.06 -2.16 4.92
CA ALA A 39 -1.43 -1.24 5.86
C ALA A 39 -2.40 -0.11 6.25
N HIS A 40 -3.09 0.48 5.28
CA HIS A 40 -4.04 1.56 5.54
C HIS A 40 -5.24 1.08 6.36
N LEU A 41 -5.78 -0.09 6.03
CA LEU A 41 -6.91 -0.65 6.78
C LEU A 41 -6.55 -0.92 8.24
N ARG A 42 -5.29 -1.27 8.50
CA ARG A 42 -4.85 -1.60 9.86
C ARG A 42 -4.38 -0.39 10.65
N LEU A 43 -3.66 0.54 10.02
CA LEU A 43 -2.99 1.64 10.70
C LEU A 43 -3.59 3.02 10.36
N GLY A 44 -4.50 3.09 9.37
CA GLY A 44 -5.06 4.37 8.97
C GLY A 44 -3.99 5.35 8.52
N ASP A 45 -4.00 6.55 9.05
CA ASP A 45 -3.05 7.62 8.68
C ASP A 45 -1.62 7.37 9.18
N ASP A 46 -1.40 6.37 10.01
CA ASP A 46 -0.05 5.95 10.40
C ASP A 46 0.64 5.14 9.30
N ALA A 47 -0.09 4.74 8.26
CA ALA A 47 0.48 4.16 7.05
C ALA A 47 0.58 5.27 5.99
N VAL A 48 1.82 5.62 5.61
CA VAL A 48 2.08 6.63 4.57
C VAL A 48 2.61 5.92 3.34
N MET A 49 2.00 6.19 2.19
CA MET A 49 2.37 5.59 0.91
C MET A 49 3.28 6.53 0.13
N PHE A 50 4.36 5.99 -0.43
CA PHE A 50 5.28 6.71 -1.29
C PHE A 50 5.29 6.10 -2.68
N HIS A 51 5.09 6.91 -3.69
CA HIS A 51 5.15 6.48 -5.08
C HIS A 51 6.22 7.29 -5.83
N ALA A 52 7.26 6.60 -6.28
CA ALA A 52 8.32 7.23 -7.07
C ALA A 52 7.94 7.24 -8.54
N VAL A 53 7.95 8.42 -9.16
CA VAL A 53 7.71 8.57 -10.60
C VAL A 53 9.07 8.64 -11.31
N SER A 54 9.24 7.82 -12.32
CA SER A 54 10.45 7.81 -13.15
C SER A 54 10.08 7.35 -14.56
N PRO A 55 10.99 7.54 -15.56
CA PRO A 55 10.74 7.02 -16.90
C PRO A 55 10.50 5.50 -16.95
N ALA A 56 10.97 4.76 -15.96
CA ALA A 56 10.78 3.32 -15.88
C ALA A 56 9.39 2.92 -15.37
N VAL A 57 8.64 3.88 -14.78
CA VAL A 57 7.31 3.62 -14.24
C VAL A 57 6.26 3.97 -15.30
N PRO A 58 5.43 3.00 -15.74
CA PRO A 58 4.38 3.30 -16.70
C PRO A 58 3.39 4.33 -16.15
N PRO A 59 2.89 5.26 -16.99
CA PRO A 59 1.91 6.25 -16.56
C PRO A 59 0.64 5.63 -15.95
N GLU A 60 0.24 4.47 -16.44
CA GLU A 60 -0.93 3.74 -15.94
C GLU A 60 -0.74 3.30 -14.48
N ALA A 61 0.49 2.94 -14.11
CA ALA A 61 0.80 2.54 -12.74
C ALA A 61 0.65 3.72 -11.77
N SER A 62 1.14 4.89 -12.16
CA SER A 62 1.01 6.12 -11.38
C SER A 62 -0.45 6.55 -11.25
N GLU A 63 -1.20 6.50 -12.34
CA GLU A 63 -2.63 6.83 -12.33
C GLU A 63 -3.42 5.88 -11.44
N ARG A 64 -3.12 4.59 -11.52
CA ARG A 64 -3.76 3.56 -10.67
C ARG A 64 -3.47 3.82 -9.20
N THR A 65 -2.24 4.16 -8.85
CA THR A 65 -1.85 4.48 -7.47
C THR A 65 -2.62 5.69 -6.96
N ARG A 66 -2.70 6.77 -7.73
CA ARG A 66 -3.44 7.97 -7.34
C ARG A 66 -4.94 7.69 -7.20
N ARG A 67 -5.49 6.87 -8.07
CA ARG A 67 -6.91 6.49 -8.02
C ARG A 67 -7.23 5.70 -6.76
N HIS A 68 -6.38 4.75 -6.40
CA HIS A 68 -6.53 3.99 -5.17
C HIS A 68 -6.38 4.89 -3.93
N ALA A 69 -5.41 5.78 -3.93
CA ALA A 69 -5.20 6.72 -2.84
C ALA A 69 -6.44 7.59 -2.60
N ALA A 70 -7.01 8.13 -3.68
CA ALA A 70 -8.21 8.94 -3.61
C ALA A 70 -9.42 8.14 -3.12
N ARG A 71 -9.57 6.91 -3.60
CA ARG A 71 -10.70 6.05 -3.25
C ARG A 71 -10.66 5.59 -1.79
N PHE A 72 -9.50 5.26 -1.29
CA PHE A 72 -9.33 4.70 0.05
C PHE A 72 -8.83 5.69 1.08
N GLY A 73 -8.59 6.93 0.70
CA GLY A 73 -8.15 7.98 1.62
C GLY A 73 -6.72 7.83 2.11
N TRP A 74 -5.82 7.27 1.28
CA TRP A 74 -4.43 7.10 1.66
C TRP A 74 -3.69 8.43 1.77
N LYS A 75 -2.75 8.51 2.71
CA LYS A 75 -1.71 9.53 2.66
C LYS A 75 -0.69 9.11 1.61
N LEU A 76 -0.70 9.76 0.47
CA LEU A 76 0.19 9.45 -0.64
C LEU A 76 1.14 10.61 -0.92
N GLU A 77 2.44 10.30 -0.91
CA GLU A 77 3.50 11.21 -1.35
C GLU A 77 4.05 10.70 -2.68
N VAL A 78 4.01 11.56 -3.70
CA VAL A 78 4.58 11.25 -5.02
C VAL A 78 5.93 11.95 -5.12
N ILE A 79 6.97 11.19 -5.36
CA ILE A 79 8.35 11.69 -5.40
C ILE A 79 9.06 11.37 -6.69
#